data_9c85bdc779de84a435ae5279744e9207
#
_entry.id   9c85bdc779de84a435ae5279744e9207
#
_cell.length_a   1.000
_cell.length_b   1.000
_cell.length_c   1.000
_cell.angle_alpha   90.00
_cell.angle_beta   90.00
_cell.angle_gamma   90.00
#
_symmetry.space_group_name_H-M   'P 1'
#
loop_
_entity.id
_entity.type
_entity.pdbx_description
1 polymer ?
#
loop_
_entity_poly.entity_id
_entity_poly.type
_entity_poly.pdbx_seq_one_letter_code
_entity_poly.pdbx_strand_id
1 'polypeptide(L)'
;MYQRVKAYVEKYHMLQENDHVITGVSGGADSVCLLFMLKEFKNEMPLELTVVHIHHGIRGDSADADERYVKALCRQLGVRYLAFHENVEQYAKEQGLTLEEAGRNIRRQIFEKVCKEKNGTKIALAHHQNDNAETLLWNLSRGCGLRGLGGISPAEGDTVRYIRPLLCVQRCEIEAFLQER
;
A
#
# COMPACT_ATOMS: atom_id res chain seq x y z
N MET A 1 -13.13 -11.20 8.03
CA MET A 1 -12.13 -10.11 7.89
C MET A 1 -12.73 -8.83 7.31
N TYR A 2 -13.44 -8.88 6.16
CA TYR A 2 -13.96 -7.69 5.45
C TYR A 2 -14.78 -6.73 6.33
N GLN A 3 -15.75 -7.21 7.09
CA GLN A 3 -16.60 -6.34 7.94
C GLN A 3 -15.80 -5.53 8.97
N ARG A 4 -14.72 -6.10 9.53
CA ARG A 4 -13.84 -5.37 10.45
C ARG A 4 -13.05 -4.29 9.74
N VAL A 5 -12.52 -4.59 8.55
CA VAL A 5 -11.82 -3.60 7.71
C VAL A 5 -12.79 -2.48 7.31
N LYS A 6 -14.04 -2.83 6.95
CA LYS A 6 -15.08 -1.85 6.59
C LYS A 6 -15.38 -0.90 7.76
N ALA A 7 -15.66 -1.43 8.94
CA ALA A 7 -15.90 -0.61 10.13
C ALA A 7 -14.70 0.30 10.46
N TYR A 8 -13.47 -0.19 10.22
CA TYR A 8 -12.26 0.60 10.44
C TYR A 8 -12.11 1.74 9.41
N VAL A 9 -12.37 1.46 8.15
CA VAL A 9 -12.36 2.46 7.05
C VAL A 9 -13.42 3.55 7.30
N GLU A 10 -14.61 3.17 7.71
CA GLU A 10 -15.70 4.08 8.08
C GLU A 10 -15.34 4.96 9.29
N LYS A 11 -14.81 4.33 10.36
CA LYS A 11 -14.41 5.04 11.58
C LYS A 11 -13.41 6.16 11.31
N TYR A 12 -12.46 5.95 10.40
CA TYR A 12 -11.41 6.93 10.08
C TYR A 12 -11.68 7.72 8.80
N HIS A 13 -12.88 7.60 8.23
CA HIS A 13 -13.30 8.27 6.99
C HIS A 13 -12.24 8.16 5.88
N MET A 14 -11.75 6.91 5.66
CA MET A 14 -10.67 6.66 4.72
C MET A 14 -11.10 6.75 3.27
N LEU A 15 -12.33 6.30 2.97
CA LEU A 15 -12.91 6.27 1.62
C LEU A 15 -14.22 7.06 1.58
N GLN A 16 -14.47 7.68 0.44
CA GLN A 16 -15.70 8.39 0.10
C GLN A 16 -16.12 8.04 -1.32
N GLU A 17 -17.40 8.23 -1.63
CA GLU A 17 -17.90 8.05 -2.99
C GLU A 17 -17.12 8.92 -3.98
N ASN A 18 -16.86 8.35 -5.16
CA ASN A 18 -16.08 8.96 -6.24
C ASN A 18 -14.59 9.19 -5.93
N ASP A 19 -14.06 8.62 -4.84
CA ASP A 19 -12.61 8.61 -4.64
C ASP A 19 -11.92 7.82 -5.75
N HIS A 20 -10.79 8.33 -6.20
CA HIS A 20 -9.84 7.61 -7.04
C HIS A 20 -8.65 7.16 -6.18
N VAL A 21 -8.61 5.86 -5.89
CA VAL A 21 -7.60 5.25 -5.01
C VAL A 21 -6.44 4.70 -5.83
N ILE A 22 -5.25 5.18 -5.53
CA ILE A 22 -3.99 4.63 -6.03
C ILE A 22 -3.47 3.65 -4.99
N THR A 23 -3.13 2.42 -5.37
CA THR A 23 -2.58 1.42 -4.45
C THR A 23 -1.35 0.74 -4.99
N GLY A 24 -0.34 0.55 -4.15
CA GLY A 24 0.85 -0.21 -4.49
C GLY A 24 0.64 -1.71 -4.29
N VAL A 25 0.89 -2.50 -5.34
CA VAL A 25 0.80 -3.97 -5.24
C VAL A 25 2.13 -4.58 -5.69
N SER A 26 2.86 -5.15 -4.72
CA SER A 26 4.17 -5.77 -4.96
C SER A 26 4.09 -7.23 -5.41
N GLY A 27 2.93 -7.89 -5.26
CA GLY A 27 2.77 -9.34 -5.39
C GLY A 27 2.77 -10.08 -4.05
N GLY A 28 3.23 -9.45 -2.98
CA GLY A 28 3.17 -10.02 -1.63
C GLY A 28 1.76 -10.03 -1.03
N ALA A 29 1.53 -10.93 -0.09
CA ALA A 29 0.21 -11.21 0.50
C ALA A 29 -0.53 -9.97 0.98
N ASP A 30 0.14 -9.05 1.71
CA ASP A 30 -0.50 -7.87 2.27
C ASP A 30 -1.05 -6.94 1.20
N SER A 31 -0.26 -6.69 0.16
CA SER A 31 -0.63 -5.82 -0.96
C SER A 31 -1.74 -6.42 -1.83
N VAL A 32 -1.72 -7.74 -2.01
CA VAL A 32 -2.76 -8.48 -2.73
C VAL A 32 -4.06 -8.49 -1.93
N CYS A 33 -3.98 -8.71 -0.61
CA CYS A 33 -5.13 -8.63 0.29
C CYS A 33 -5.76 -7.23 0.26
N LEU A 34 -4.94 -6.17 0.33
CA LEU A 34 -5.44 -4.79 0.21
C LEU A 34 -6.19 -4.58 -1.11
N LEU A 35 -5.66 -5.08 -2.23
CA LEU A 35 -6.32 -4.98 -3.53
C LEU A 35 -7.70 -5.64 -3.53
N PHE A 36 -7.81 -6.85 -2.96
CA PHE A 36 -9.10 -7.53 -2.82
C PHE A 36 -10.08 -6.73 -1.94
N MET A 37 -9.62 -6.17 -0.81
CA MET A 37 -10.46 -5.32 0.05
C MET A 37 -10.96 -4.08 -0.70
N LEU A 38 -10.08 -3.38 -1.41
CA LEU A 38 -10.45 -2.20 -2.20
C LEU A 38 -11.42 -2.57 -3.33
N LYS A 39 -11.29 -3.76 -3.92
CA LYS A 39 -12.24 -4.26 -4.92
C LYS A 39 -13.62 -4.52 -4.33
N GLU A 40 -13.70 -5.05 -3.11
CA GLU A 40 -14.99 -5.20 -2.42
C GLU A 40 -15.63 -3.84 -2.14
N PHE A 41 -14.88 -2.83 -1.68
CA PHE A 41 -15.39 -1.47 -1.52
C PHE A 41 -15.91 -0.89 -2.84
N LYS A 42 -15.19 -1.11 -3.94
CA LYS A 42 -15.64 -0.68 -5.28
C LYS A 42 -16.94 -1.34 -5.72
N ASN A 43 -17.28 -2.51 -5.21
CA ASN A 43 -18.56 -3.17 -5.49
C ASN A 43 -19.73 -2.56 -4.68
N GLU A 44 -19.42 -1.93 -3.53
CA GLU A 44 -20.41 -1.33 -2.63
C GLU A 44 -20.61 0.19 -2.87
N MET A 45 -19.58 0.87 -3.38
CA MET A 45 -19.64 2.32 -3.63
C MET A 45 -18.88 2.70 -4.91
N PRO A 46 -19.23 3.81 -5.58
CA PRO A 46 -18.53 4.27 -6.77
C PRO A 46 -17.08 4.69 -6.41
N LEU A 47 -16.11 3.86 -6.80
CA LEU A 47 -14.67 4.11 -6.63
C LEU A 47 -13.93 3.86 -7.94
N GLU A 48 -12.90 4.66 -8.22
CA GLU A 48 -11.87 4.32 -9.19
C GLU A 48 -10.67 3.70 -8.48
N LEU A 49 -10.10 2.62 -9.05
CA LEU A 49 -8.91 1.97 -8.55
C LEU A 49 -7.82 1.96 -9.62
N THR A 50 -6.62 2.36 -9.23
CA THR A 50 -5.42 2.20 -10.05
C THR A 50 -4.34 1.51 -9.22
N VAL A 51 -3.87 0.38 -9.73
CA VAL A 51 -2.75 -0.36 -9.15
C VAL A 51 -1.45 0.15 -9.75
N VAL A 52 -0.49 0.42 -8.88
CA VAL A 52 0.89 0.74 -9.23
C VAL A 52 1.78 -0.40 -8.78
N HIS A 53 2.47 -1.03 -9.71
CA HIS A 53 3.53 -2.00 -9.42
C HIS A 53 4.88 -1.34 -9.67
N ILE A 54 5.81 -1.48 -8.72
CA ILE A 54 7.17 -0.93 -8.86
C ILE A 54 8.15 -2.09 -8.85
N HIS A 55 8.78 -2.28 -10.00
CA HIS A 55 9.88 -3.22 -10.16
C HIS A 55 11.18 -2.55 -9.75
N HIS A 56 11.81 -3.04 -8.69
CA HIS A 56 12.97 -2.39 -8.07
C HIS A 56 14.33 -2.74 -8.73
N GLY A 57 14.35 -3.62 -9.74
CA GLY A 57 15.58 -4.04 -10.42
C GLY A 57 16.51 -4.96 -9.62
N ILE A 58 16.18 -5.27 -8.36
CA ILE A 58 17.10 -5.94 -7.42
C ILE A 58 17.02 -7.48 -7.48
N ARG A 59 15.89 -8.08 -7.89
CA ARG A 59 15.59 -9.52 -7.76
C ARG A 59 15.48 -10.31 -9.07
N GLY A 60 15.85 -9.75 -10.22
CA GLY A 60 15.83 -10.47 -11.51
C GLY A 60 14.52 -11.25 -11.75
N ASP A 61 14.62 -12.55 -12.07
CA ASP A 61 13.50 -13.42 -12.47
C ASP A 61 12.31 -13.46 -11.48
N SER A 62 12.56 -13.28 -10.19
CA SER A 62 11.49 -13.25 -9.17
C SER A 62 10.64 -11.99 -9.28
N ALA A 63 11.26 -10.83 -9.53
CA ALA A 63 10.53 -9.58 -9.69
C ALA A 63 9.69 -9.55 -10.98
N ASP A 64 10.20 -10.19 -12.05
CA ASP A 64 9.44 -10.37 -13.29
C ASP A 64 8.24 -11.30 -13.11
N ALA A 65 8.36 -12.31 -12.24
CA ALA A 65 7.25 -13.19 -11.91
C ALA A 65 6.16 -12.45 -11.11
N ASP A 66 6.56 -11.62 -10.14
CA ASP A 66 5.66 -10.78 -9.35
C ASP A 66 4.91 -9.79 -10.25
N GLU A 67 5.63 -9.14 -11.17
CA GLU A 67 5.01 -8.21 -12.13
C GLU A 67 3.96 -8.91 -13.01
N ARG A 68 4.30 -10.07 -13.58
CA ARG A 68 3.37 -10.86 -14.40
C ARG A 68 2.14 -11.28 -13.60
N TYR A 69 2.33 -11.72 -12.37
CA TYR A 69 1.25 -12.10 -11.47
C TYR A 69 0.32 -10.92 -11.18
N VAL A 70 0.85 -9.78 -10.75
CA VAL A 70 0.05 -8.59 -10.44
C VAL A 70 -0.70 -8.08 -11.66
N LYS A 71 -0.05 -8.07 -12.83
CA LYS A 71 -0.68 -7.67 -14.10
C LYS A 71 -1.85 -8.59 -14.47
N ALA A 72 -1.68 -9.92 -14.33
CA ALA A 72 -2.74 -10.89 -14.57
C ALA A 72 -3.91 -10.71 -13.59
N LEU A 73 -3.62 -10.52 -12.31
CA LEU A 73 -4.60 -10.29 -11.26
C LEU A 73 -5.41 -9.01 -11.52
N CYS A 74 -4.75 -7.91 -11.88
CA CYS A 74 -5.44 -6.65 -12.21
C CYS A 74 -6.37 -6.81 -13.43
N ARG A 75 -5.94 -7.57 -14.44
CA ARG A 75 -6.77 -7.90 -15.61
C ARG A 75 -8.02 -8.69 -15.21
N GLN A 76 -7.85 -9.70 -14.35
CA GLN A 76 -8.95 -10.53 -13.85
C GLN A 76 -9.96 -9.70 -13.03
N LEU A 77 -9.47 -8.77 -12.22
CA LEU A 77 -10.31 -7.91 -11.35
C LEU A 77 -10.90 -6.69 -12.10
N GLY A 78 -10.51 -6.44 -13.35
CA GLY A 78 -10.94 -5.27 -14.11
C GLY A 78 -10.44 -3.95 -13.49
N VAL A 79 -9.20 -3.93 -12.99
CA VAL A 79 -8.56 -2.77 -12.34
C VAL A 79 -7.44 -2.24 -13.23
N ARG A 80 -7.32 -0.90 -13.32
CA ARG A 80 -6.24 -0.26 -14.06
C ARG A 80 -4.88 -0.61 -13.44
N TYR A 81 -3.92 -0.98 -14.27
CA TYR A 81 -2.57 -1.38 -13.89
C TYR A 81 -1.53 -0.44 -14.51
N LEU A 82 -0.56 -0.02 -13.72
CA LEU A 82 0.61 0.74 -14.14
C LEU A 82 1.87 0.08 -13.56
N ALA A 83 2.90 -0.12 -14.40
CA ALA A 83 4.21 -0.61 -13.97
C ALA A 83 5.27 0.49 -14.08
N PHE A 84 6.17 0.52 -13.12
CA PHE A 84 7.35 1.38 -13.09
C PHE A 84 8.57 0.52 -12.83
N HIS A 85 9.65 0.76 -13.57
CA HIS A 85 10.93 0.07 -13.41
C HIS A 85 11.96 1.08 -12.93
N GLU A 86 12.46 0.87 -11.72
CA GLU A 86 13.37 1.80 -11.05
C GLU A 86 14.63 1.08 -10.57
N ASN A 87 15.78 1.71 -10.75
CA ASN A 87 17.04 1.21 -10.23
C ASN A 87 17.28 1.78 -8.83
N VAL A 88 16.78 1.07 -7.82
CA VAL A 88 16.88 1.49 -6.41
C VAL A 88 18.34 1.57 -5.94
N GLU A 89 19.22 0.67 -6.41
CA GLU A 89 20.63 0.67 -6.03
C GLU A 89 21.36 1.93 -6.53
N GLN A 90 21.10 2.30 -7.78
CA GLN A 90 21.66 3.52 -8.34
C GLN A 90 21.16 4.76 -7.60
N TYR A 91 19.85 4.85 -7.39
CA TYR A 91 19.25 5.96 -6.64
C TYR A 91 19.79 6.06 -5.21
N ALA A 92 19.97 4.93 -4.52
CA ALA A 92 20.54 4.89 -3.17
C ALA A 92 21.96 5.45 -3.15
N LYS A 93 22.81 5.05 -4.11
CA LYS A 93 24.19 5.55 -4.24
C LYS A 93 24.25 7.06 -4.53
N GLU A 94 23.40 7.53 -5.46
CA GLU A 94 23.37 8.95 -5.85
C GLU A 94 22.89 9.86 -4.71
N GLN A 95 21.97 9.38 -3.88
CA GLN A 95 21.38 10.15 -2.78
C GLN A 95 22.04 9.90 -1.41
N GLY A 96 23.00 8.98 -1.32
CA GLY A 96 23.65 8.61 -0.05
C GLY A 96 22.68 7.96 0.95
N LEU A 97 21.71 7.19 0.47
CA LEU A 97 20.66 6.55 1.26
C LEU A 97 20.90 5.05 1.41
N THR A 98 20.28 4.44 2.41
CA THR A 98 20.15 2.99 2.46
C THR A 98 19.19 2.50 1.36
N LEU A 99 19.27 1.22 0.96
CA LEU A 99 18.37 0.65 -0.05
C LEU A 99 16.90 0.74 0.38
N GLU A 100 16.62 0.60 1.68
CA GLU A 100 15.28 0.71 2.23
C GLU A 100 14.72 2.13 2.11
N GLU A 101 15.51 3.13 2.50
CA GLU A 101 15.12 4.55 2.39
C GLU A 101 14.93 4.95 0.93
N ALA A 102 15.83 4.53 0.05
CA ALA A 102 15.75 4.76 -1.39
C ALA A 102 14.46 4.16 -1.98
N GLY A 103 14.16 2.90 -1.66
CA GLY A 103 12.94 2.25 -2.10
C GLY A 103 11.66 2.92 -1.56
N ARG A 104 11.68 3.43 -0.34
CA ARG A 104 10.57 4.19 0.25
C ARG A 104 10.38 5.53 -0.46
N ASN A 105 11.46 6.26 -0.74
CA ASN A 105 11.42 7.55 -1.43
C ASN A 105 10.92 7.40 -2.86
N ILE A 106 11.45 6.45 -3.62
CA ILE A 106 11.00 6.15 -5.00
C ILE A 106 9.50 5.82 -5.01
N ARG A 107 9.07 4.95 -4.10
CA ARG A 107 7.66 4.55 -3.99
C ARG A 107 6.75 5.75 -3.75
N ARG A 108 7.15 6.62 -2.82
CA ARG A 108 6.40 7.84 -2.50
C ARG A 108 6.31 8.78 -3.71
N GLN A 109 7.43 9.05 -4.38
CA GLN A 109 7.49 9.91 -5.57
C GLN A 109 6.58 9.38 -6.70
N ILE A 110 6.63 8.07 -6.96
CA ILE A 110 5.79 7.44 -7.99
C ILE A 110 4.31 7.55 -7.64
N PHE A 111 3.93 7.25 -6.39
CA PHE A 111 2.52 7.35 -5.96
C PHE A 111 1.99 8.78 -6.06
N GLU A 112 2.75 9.77 -5.61
CA GLU A 112 2.38 11.18 -5.70
C GLU A 112 2.29 11.65 -7.17
N LYS A 113 3.22 11.22 -8.02
CA LYS A 113 3.19 11.48 -9.47
C LYS A 113 1.94 10.90 -10.12
N VAL A 114 1.67 9.61 -9.89
CA VAL A 114 0.48 8.94 -10.45
C VAL A 114 -0.81 9.58 -9.92
N CYS A 115 -0.85 9.90 -8.63
CA CYS A 115 -1.98 10.61 -8.04
C CYS A 115 -2.26 11.93 -8.77
N LYS A 116 -1.23 12.74 -8.99
CA LYS A 116 -1.35 14.02 -9.71
C LYS A 116 -1.79 13.82 -11.17
N GLU A 117 -1.19 12.86 -11.89
CA GLU A 117 -1.48 12.61 -13.31
C GLU A 117 -2.88 12.01 -13.55
N LYS A 118 -3.41 11.27 -12.59
CA LYS A 118 -4.69 10.55 -12.70
C LYS A 118 -5.80 11.16 -11.86
N ASN A 119 -5.59 12.34 -11.26
CA ASN A 119 -6.52 12.97 -10.33
C ASN A 119 -6.90 12.03 -9.17
N GLY A 120 -5.91 11.29 -8.65
CA GLY A 120 -6.09 10.42 -7.48
C GLY A 120 -6.35 11.24 -6.22
N THR A 121 -7.25 10.77 -5.37
CA THR A 121 -7.60 11.43 -4.10
C THR A 121 -7.00 10.72 -2.90
N LYS A 122 -6.72 9.43 -3.03
CA LYS A 122 -6.19 8.58 -1.97
C LYS A 122 -5.02 7.72 -2.45
N ILE A 123 -4.08 7.47 -1.55
CA ILE A 123 -3.03 6.45 -1.71
C ILE A 123 -3.22 5.42 -0.61
N ALA A 124 -3.57 4.18 -1.00
CA ALA A 124 -3.76 3.08 -0.06
C ALA A 124 -2.48 2.26 0.10
N LEU A 125 -2.08 2.05 1.36
CA LEU A 125 -0.91 1.27 1.74
C LEU A 125 -1.32 0.04 2.55
N ALA A 126 -0.62 -1.07 2.35
CA ALA A 126 -0.94 -2.37 2.94
C ALA A 126 -0.33 -2.62 4.32
N HIS A 127 -0.07 -1.56 5.10
CA HIS A 127 0.38 -1.73 6.48
C HIS A 127 -0.69 -2.41 7.32
N HIS A 128 -0.26 -3.35 8.15
CA HIS A 128 -1.14 -4.13 9.03
C HIS A 128 -0.74 -3.98 10.52
N GLN A 129 -1.42 -4.68 11.40
CA GLN A 129 -1.25 -4.53 12.84
C GLN A 129 0.16 -4.89 13.32
N ASN A 130 0.81 -5.89 12.70
CA ASN A 130 2.18 -6.27 13.07
C ASN A 130 3.19 -5.18 12.69
N ASP A 131 3.05 -4.52 11.53
CA ASP A 131 3.90 -3.38 11.16
C ASP A 131 3.79 -2.25 12.17
N ASN A 132 2.56 -2.01 12.67
CA ASN A 132 2.33 -1.01 13.70
C ASN A 132 3.03 -1.36 15.01
N ALA A 133 2.98 -2.64 15.42
CA ALA A 133 3.68 -3.12 16.61
C ALA A 133 5.20 -2.99 16.47
N GLU A 134 5.75 -3.37 15.31
CA GLU A 134 7.17 -3.23 15.00
C GLU A 134 7.61 -1.75 15.04
N THR A 135 6.83 -0.86 14.41
CA THR A 135 7.08 0.59 14.43
C THR A 135 7.07 1.14 15.85
N LEU A 136 6.11 0.71 16.67
CA LEU A 136 6.00 1.13 18.07
C LEU A 136 7.23 0.68 18.87
N LEU A 137 7.62 -0.59 18.76
CA LEU A 137 8.80 -1.15 19.43
C LEU A 137 10.08 -0.45 18.99
N TRP A 138 10.21 -0.18 17.70
CA TRP A 138 11.34 0.58 17.16
C TRP A 138 11.42 1.99 17.71
N ASN A 139 10.30 2.70 17.75
CA ASN A 139 10.23 4.04 18.31
C ASN A 139 10.58 4.05 19.81
N LEU A 140 10.07 3.08 20.57
CA LEU A 140 10.39 2.91 21.99
C LEU A 140 11.89 2.67 22.23
N SER A 141 12.52 1.80 21.44
CA SER A 141 13.95 1.49 21.57
C SER A 141 14.85 2.68 21.32
N ARG A 142 14.39 3.66 20.54
CA ARG A 142 15.11 4.90 20.23
C ARG A 142 14.77 6.08 21.14
N GLY A 143 13.98 5.87 22.19
CA GLY A 143 13.61 6.92 23.13
C GLY A 143 12.65 7.94 22.56
N CYS A 144 11.61 7.49 21.87
CA CYS A 144 10.60 8.38 21.31
C CYS A 144 9.79 9.11 22.41
N GLY A 145 9.43 10.37 22.12
CA GLY A 145 8.42 11.08 22.91
C GLY A 145 6.99 10.55 22.66
N LEU A 146 5.99 11.15 23.31
CA LEU A 146 4.57 10.72 23.23
C LEU A 146 4.05 10.57 21.77
N ARG A 147 4.55 11.37 20.83
CA ARG A 147 4.17 11.24 19.40
C ARG A 147 4.62 9.91 18.77
N GLY A 148 5.78 9.39 19.17
CA GLY A 148 6.28 8.11 18.67
C GLY A 148 5.50 6.90 19.21
N LEU A 149 4.80 7.05 20.34
CA LEU A 149 3.91 6.02 20.90
C LEU A 149 2.61 5.85 20.11
N GLY A 150 2.28 6.77 19.21
CA GLY A 150 1.10 6.67 18.35
C GLY A 150 1.19 5.60 17.26
N GLY A 151 2.40 5.06 17.00
CA GLY A 151 2.61 4.10 15.93
C GLY A 151 2.31 4.65 14.54
N ILE A 152 1.80 3.79 13.65
CA ILE A 152 1.43 4.14 12.28
C ILE A 152 0.02 4.77 12.26
N SER A 153 -0.10 5.98 11.70
CA SER A 153 -1.39 6.64 11.56
C SER A 153 -2.32 5.91 10.59
N PRO A 154 -3.61 5.71 10.92
CA PRO A 154 -4.60 5.14 9.99
C PRO A 154 -4.73 5.90 8.69
N ALA A 155 -4.68 7.23 8.76
CA ALA A 155 -4.72 8.13 7.62
C ALA A 155 -3.92 9.39 7.89
N GLU A 156 -3.27 9.94 6.85
CA GLU A 156 -2.47 11.15 6.93
C GLU A 156 -2.43 11.91 5.59
N GLY A 157 -2.13 13.20 5.65
CA GLY A 157 -2.03 14.10 4.48
C GLY A 157 -3.31 14.90 4.24
N ASP A 158 -3.14 16.09 3.66
CA ASP A 158 -4.24 17.05 3.41
C ASP A 158 -4.73 17.00 1.96
N THR A 159 -3.83 17.18 0.98
CA THR A 159 -4.17 17.24 -0.44
C THR A 159 -4.38 15.85 -1.05
N VAL A 160 -3.44 14.94 -0.79
CA VAL A 160 -3.56 13.51 -1.11
C VAL A 160 -3.47 12.74 0.20
N ARG A 161 -4.53 12.03 0.53
CA ARG A 161 -4.61 11.32 1.80
C ARG A 161 -4.07 9.89 1.68
N TYR A 162 -3.01 9.61 2.41
CA TYR A 162 -2.55 8.23 2.61
C TYR A 162 -3.49 7.51 3.57
N ILE A 163 -3.95 6.32 3.20
CA ILE A 163 -4.83 5.49 4.00
C ILE A 163 -4.26 4.09 4.20
N ARG A 164 -4.58 3.46 5.33
CA ARG A 164 -4.08 2.13 5.71
C ARG A 164 -5.21 1.23 6.20
N PRO A 165 -6.03 0.72 5.27
CA PRO A 165 -7.23 -0.05 5.60
C PRO A 165 -6.95 -1.32 6.40
N LEU A 166 -5.78 -1.96 6.21
CA LEU A 166 -5.41 -3.22 6.87
C LEU A 166 -4.79 -3.04 8.26
N LEU A 167 -4.64 -1.80 8.76
CA LEU A 167 -3.98 -1.56 10.05
C LEU A 167 -4.74 -2.16 11.26
N CYS A 168 -5.99 -2.58 11.07
CA CYS A 168 -6.82 -3.23 12.08
C CYS A 168 -6.76 -4.77 12.04
N VAL A 169 -6.00 -5.38 11.13
CA VAL A 169 -5.91 -6.84 10.97
C VAL A 169 -4.48 -7.34 11.15
N GLN A 170 -4.33 -8.60 11.57
CA GLN A 170 -3.03 -9.24 11.75
C GLN A 170 -2.59 -9.95 10.46
N ARG A 171 -1.29 -10.18 10.33
CA ARG A 171 -0.69 -10.89 9.20
C ARG A 171 -1.29 -12.28 8.98
N CYS A 172 -1.50 -13.05 10.04
CA CYS A 172 -2.10 -14.39 9.96
C CYS A 172 -3.53 -14.37 9.40
N GLU A 173 -4.29 -13.30 9.65
CA GLU A 173 -5.65 -13.15 9.12
C GLU A 173 -5.62 -12.81 7.63
N ILE A 174 -4.62 -12.04 7.18
CA ILE A 174 -4.37 -11.75 5.76
C ILE A 174 -4.06 -13.05 5.02
N GLU A 175 -3.16 -13.87 5.57
CA GLU A 175 -2.77 -15.15 4.98
C GLU A 175 -3.95 -16.13 4.91
N ALA A 176 -4.73 -16.25 5.98
CA ALA A 176 -5.94 -17.07 6.00
C ALA A 176 -6.98 -16.62 4.96
N PHE A 177 -7.20 -15.30 4.84
CA PHE A 177 -8.11 -14.73 3.86
C PHE A 177 -7.72 -15.05 2.41
N LEU A 178 -6.41 -15.06 2.11
CA LEU A 178 -5.91 -15.36 0.76
C LEU A 178 -5.93 -16.85 0.45
N GLN A 179 -5.83 -17.74 1.45
CA GLN A 179 -5.94 -19.19 1.25
C GLN A 179 -7.36 -19.63 0.84
N GLU A 180 -8.36 -18.84 1.13
CA GLU A 180 -9.77 -19.10 0.78
C GLU A 180 -10.14 -18.60 -0.63
N ARG A 181 -9.20 -17.96 -1.37
CA ARG A 181 -9.45 -17.30 -2.66
C ARG A 181 -8.52 -17.75 -3.77
#